data_0ab5207e81e345fa17bac2d8ef6e30df
#
_entry.id   0ab5207e81e345fa17bac2d8ef6e30df
#
_cell.length_a   1.000
_cell.length_b   1.000
_cell.length_c   1.000
_cell.angle_alpha   90.00
_cell.angle_beta   90.00
_cell.angle_gamma   90.00
#
_symmetry.space_group_name_H-M   'P 1'
#
loop_
_entity.id
_entity.type
_entity.pdbx_description
1 polymer ?
#
loop_
_entity_poly.entity_id
_entity_poly.type
_entity_poly.pdbx_seq_one_letter_code
_entity_poly.pdbx_strand_id
1 'polypeptide(L)'
;APSGSPVTLGTTVQNADLGRTIARFGAEGSKPFYQGDIALKIVAASTAVGGTIDQADLAGYAVKERAPLVRSFGTRTVVSMPAPSAGGLMQLELLSLFGADGSSPLHSVGFGSSNYFHMIAEGMRGAIADRARLAGDPDLDPQVNTAFTEALDPAQIGARRARIEPTKTHLAQDYKTHEDGTTHLVVTDDEGNVVSLTTTVNGPFGAHIVAGDTGILLNNELYDFSLPAEVTGFGVVGLGPNRPRAGARPVSSMAPVIVFEDGAPILALGGSGGRRIATETTQALFARLVFGLDASACVSAPRIYTSGADVFLDPEISEDVRVGLAARGETVRDEPFLGTAVQLIAWDRNNGAVRLQAASDPRKQGFAAAQ
;
A
#
# COMPACT_ATOMS: atom_id res chain seq x y z
N ALA A 1 28.15 -0.56 -8.17
CA ALA A 1 28.75 0.40 -9.13
C ALA A 1 29.72 -0.35 -10.04
N PRO A 2 29.84 0.01 -11.33
CA PRO A 2 30.74 -0.67 -12.26
C PRO A 2 32.20 -0.69 -11.82
N SER A 3 32.60 0.27 -11.00
CA SER A 3 33.96 0.39 -10.44
C SER A 3 34.12 -0.21 -9.04
N GLY A 4 33.08 -0.81 -8.46
CA GLY A 4 33.08 -1.25 -7.05
C GLY A 4 33.01 -0.11 -6.03
N SER A 5 33.03 1.17 -6.47
CA SER A 5 32.89 2.34 -5.59
C SER A 5 31.41 2.68 -5.38
N PRO A 6 31.04 3.22 -4.20
CA PRO A 6 29.67 3.69 -3.99
C PRO A 6 29.28 4.74 -5.03
N VAL A 7 28.04 4.67 -5.52
CA VAL A 7 27.48 5.72 -6.38
C VAL A 7 27.17 6.97 -5.55
N THR A 8 27.41 8.12 -6.13
CA THR A 8 27.10 9.42 -5.51
C THR A 8 25.94 10.09 -6.25
N LEU A 9 25.31 11.07 -5.60
CA LEU A 9 24.26 11.86 -6.23
C LEU A 9 24.74 12.48 -7.54
N GLY A 10 23.96 12.33 -8.61
CA GLY A 10 24.30 12.79 -9.96
C GLY A 10 25.08 11.77 -10.80
N THR A 11 25.44 10.61 -10.25
CA THR A 11 26.07 9.54 -11.05
C THR A 11 25.06 8.96 -12.04
N THR A 12 25.44 8.95 -13.34
CA THR A 12 24.65 8.26 -14.36
C THR A 12 24.84 6.75 -14.22
N VAL A 13 23.73 6.03 -13.96
CA VAL A 13 23.71 4.57 -13.91
C VAL A 13 23.10 4.05 -15.20
N GLN A 14 23.75 3.09 -15.84
CA GLN A 14 23.27 2.43 -17.05
C GLN A 14 23.12 0.92 -16.80
N ASN A 15 22.01 0.36 -17.21
CA ASN A 15 21.76 -1.09 -17.22
C ASN A 15 21.44 -1.53 -18.67
N ALA A 16 22.51 -1.72 -19.45
CA ALA A 16 22.38 -2.11 -20.87
C ALA A 16 21.74 -3.50 -21.03
N ASP A 17 21.96 -4.39 -20.07
CA ASP A 17 21.39 -5.73 -20.07
C ASP A 17 19.86 -5.65 -19.92
N LEU A 18 19.37 -4.88 -18.96
CA LEU A 18 17.93 -4.63 -18.80
C LEU A 18 17.34 -3.94 -20.02
N GLY A 19 18.06 -2.99 -20.63
CA GLY A 19 17.64 -2.32 -21.86
C GLY A 19 17.40 -3.31 -22.99
N ARG A 20 18.30 -4.28 -23.19
CA ARG A 20 18.11 -5.36 -24.18
C ARG A 20 16.92 -6.26 -23.84
N THR A 21 16.74 -6.60 -22.57
CA THR A 21 15.61 -7.40 -22.10
C THR A 21 14.27 -6.70 -22.36
N ILE A 22 14.17 -5.41 -22.05
CA ILE A 22 12.95 -4.61 -22.30
C ILE A 22 12.66 -4.52 -23.80
N ALA A 23 13.68 -4.29 -24.65
CA ALA A 23 13.50 -4.25 -26.10
C ALA A 23 13.00 -5.60 -26.65
N ARG A 24 13.54 -6.71 -26.15
CA ARG A 24 13.05 -8.06 -26.50
C ARG A 24 11.61 -8.28 -26.05
N PHE A 25 11.27 -7.83 -24.85
CA PHE A 25 9.90 -7.93 -24.35
C PHE A 25 8.91 -7.17 -25.23
N GLY A 26 9.29 -5.98 -25.70
CA GLY A 26 8.49 -5.21 -26.67
C GLY A 26 8.33 -5.89 -28.03
N ALA A 27 9.35 -6.61 -28.52
CA ALA A 27 9.34 -7.27 -29.82
C ALA A 27 8.75 -8.68 -29.80
N GLU A 28 8.98 -9.45 -28.75
CA GLU A 28 8.69 -10.89 -28.66
C GLU A 28 7.57 -11.20 -27.63
N GLY A 29 7.09 -10.21 -26.89
CA GLY A 29 6.13 -10.39 -25.81
C GLY A 29 6.73 -11.07 -24.57
N SER A 30 5.89 -11.68 -23.75
CA SER A 30 6.29 -12.29 -22.46
C SER A 30 6.91 -13.68 -22.60
N LYS A 31 6.83 -14.33 -23.75
CA LYS A 31 7.26 -15.71 -23.94
C LYS A 31 8.74 -15.97 -23.56
N PRO A 32 9.72 -15.14 -23.95
CA PRO A 32 11.11 -15.35 -23.54
C PRO A 32 11.32 -15.33 -22.03
N PHE A 33 10.52 -14.51 -21.33
CA PHE A 33 10.59 -14.36 -19.88
C PHE A 33 10.05 -15.59 -19.12
N TYR A 34 8.93 -16.16 -19.58
CA TYR A 34 8.27 -17.26 -18.86
C TYR A 34 8.63 -18.65 -19.37
N GLN A 35 9.05 -18.79 -20.62
CA GLN A 35 9.25 -20.08 -21.29
C GLN A 35 10.54 -20.17 -22.12
N GLY A 36 11.32 -19.06 -22.25
CA GLY A 36 12.50 -18.99 -23.08
C GLY A 36 13.81 -18.95 -22.30
N ASP A 37 14.82 -18.39 -22.94
CA ASP A 37 16.18 -18.28 -22.38
C ASP A 37 16.27 -17.36 -21.17
N ILE A 38 15.40 -16.34 -21.06
CA ILE A 38 15.32 -15.50 -19.86
C ILE A 38 14.83 -16.32 -18.68
N ALA A 39 13.80 -17.18 -18.87
CA ALA A 39 13.35 -18.10 -17.83
C ALA A 39 14.47 -18.99 -17.32
N LEU A 40 15.28 -19.55 -18.23
CA LEU A 40 16.44 -20.39 -17.85
C LEU A 40 17.46 -19.63 -16.99
N LYS A 41 17.71 -18.35 -17.29
CA LYS A 41 18.62 -17.49 -16.51
C LYS A 41 18.06 -17.17 -15.13
N ILE A 42 16.75 -16.95 -15.03
CA ILE A 42 16.05 -16.74 -13.73
C ILE A 42 16.19 -18.00 -12.87
N VAL A 43 15.87 -19.18 -13.43
CA VAL A 43 15.99 -20.45 -12.73
C VAL A 43 17.43 -20.69 -12.27
N ALA A 44 18.42 -20.50 -13.14
CA ALA A 44 19.83 -20.66 -12.82
C ALA A 44 20.29 -19.73 -11.68
N ALA A 45 19.85 -18.45 -11.70
CA ALA A 45 20.18 -17.48 -10.66
C ALA A 45 19.53 -17.85 -9.32
N SER A 46 18.29 -18.34 -9.32
CA SER A 46 17.60 -18.85 -8.13
C SER A 46 18.33 -20.06 -7.55
N THR A 47 18.62 -21.06 -8.37
CA THR A 47 19.31 -22.30 -7.97
C THR A 47 20.70 -22.02 -7.39
N ALA A 48 21.44 -21.06 -7.96
CA ALA A 48 22.80 -20.72 -7.50
C ALA A 48 22.86 -20.24 -6.03
N VAL A 49 21.75 -19.77 -5.49
CA VAL A 49 21.63 -19.30 -4.09
C VAL A 49 20.75 -20.22 -3.24
N GLY A 50 20.43 -21.41 -3.72
CA GLY A 50 19.58 -22.38 -3.00
C GLY A 50 18.08 -22.13 -3.11
N GLY A 51 17.65 -21.27 -4.05
CA GLY A 51 16.24 -21.05 -4.36
C GLY A 51 15.63 -22.23 -5.12
N THR A 52 14.30 -22.30 -5.13
CA THR A 52 13.53 -23.45 -5.62
C THR A 52 12.70 -23.17 -6.86
N ILE A 53 12.82 -21.97 -7.45
CA ILE A 53 12.13 -21.63 -8.70
C ILE A 53 12.59 -22.57 -9.81
N ASP A 54 11.64 -23.19 -10.50
CA ASP A 54 11.92 -24.03 -11.66
C ASP A 54 11.22 -23.50 -12.95
N GLN A 55 11.45 -24.18 -14.07
CA GLN A 55 10.84 -23.79 -15.36
C GLN A 55 9.32 -24.00 -15.37
N ALA A 56 8.81 -24.97 -14.63
CA ALA A 56 7.37 -25.22 -14.57
C ALA A 56 6.64 -24.11 -13.81
N ASP A 57 7.26 -23.57 -12.75
CA ASP A 57 6.76 -22.42 -12.01
C ASP A 57 6.59 -21.21 -12.92
N LEU A 58 7.61 -20.89 -13.72
CA LEU A 58 7.56 -19.75 -14.63
C LEU A 58 6.56 -19.99 -15.78
N ALA A 59 6.60 -21.16 -16.41
CA ALA A 59 5.71 -21.50 -17.51
C ALA A 59 4.24 -21.60 -17.09
N GLY A 60 3.98 -21.99 -15.85
CA GLY A 60 2.65 -22.10 -15.25
C GLY A 60 2.10 -20.78 -14.69
N TYR A 61 2.92 -19.72 -14.63
CA TYR A 61 2.46 -18.44 -14.09
C TYR A 61 1.37 -17.82 -14.98
N ALA A 62 0.30 -17.36 -14.33
CA ALA A 62 -0.78 -16.63 -14.99
C ALA A 62 -1.22 -15.42 -14.15
N VAL A 63 -1.51 -14.34 -14.85
CA VAL A 63 -2.16 -13.16 -14.25
C VAL A 63 -3.53 -13.55 -13.73
N LYS A 64 -3.93 -13.01 -12.60
CA LYS A 64 -5.26 -13.22 -12.02
C LYS A 64 -6.06 -11.92 -12.10
N GLU A 65 -7.17 -11.99 -12.79
CA GLU A 65 -8.20 -10.96 -12.74
C GLU A 65 -9.07 -11.18 -11.51
N ARG A 66 -9.30 -10.13 -10.73
CA ARG A 66 -10.08 -10.19 -9.50
C ARG A 66 -11.07 -9.04 -9.44
N ALA A 67 -12.28 -9.32 -8.98
CA ALA A 67 -13.23 -8.25 -8.68
C ALA A 67 -12.67 -7.35 -7.57
N PRO A 68 -12.68 -6.02 -7.74
CA PRO A 68 -12.20 -5.11 -6.72
C PRO A 68 -13.09 -5.12 -5.47
N LEU A 69 -12.56 -4.65 -4.35
CA LEU A 69 -13.38 -4.27 -3.22
C LEU A 69 -14.08 -2.95 -3.53
N VAL A 70 -15.39 -2.90 -3.34
CA VAL A 70 -16.22 -1.73 -3.62
C VAL A 70 -17.06 -1.37 -2.41
N ARG A 71 -17.06 -0.08 -2.03
CA ARG A 71 -17.91 0.41 -0.94
C ARG A 71 -18.43 1.82 -1.23
N SER A 72 -19.71 2.02 -0.93
CA SER A 72 -20.35 3.31 -1.08
C SER A 72 -20.36 4.09 0.24
N PHE A 73 -20.15 5.42 0.14
CA PHE A 73 -20.18 6.40 1.20
C PHE A 73 -21.00 7.61 0.70
N GLY A 74 -22.31 7.61 0.98
CA GLY A 74 -23.22 8.61 0.39
C GLY A 74 -23.22 8.53 -1.15
N THR A 75 -22.91 9.64 -1.81
CA THR A 75 -22.78 9.74 -3.28
C THR A 75 -21.47 9.18 -3.82
N ARG A 76 -20.51 8.86 -2.94
CA ARG A 76 -19.17 8.39 -3.32
C ARG A 76 -19.08 6.87 -3.30
N THR A 77 -18.39 6.34 -4.29
CA THR A 77 -18.04 4.93 -4.38
C THR A 77 -16.52 4.78 -4.40
N VAL A 78 -15.98 4.04 -3.44
CA VAL A 78 -14.55 3.74 -3.34
C VAL A 78 -14.30 2.34 -3.88
N VAL A 79 -13.38 2.24 -4.82
CA VAL A 79 -12.94 0.99 -5.47
C VAL A 79 -11.48 0.77 -5.14
N SER A 80 -11.15 -0.36 -4.50
CA SER A 80 -9.79 -0.64 -4.03
C SER A 80 -9.39 -2.10 -4.24
N MET A 81 -8.14 -2.41 -3.92
CA MET A 81 -7.47 -3.68 -4.18
C MET A 81 -8.11 -4.84 -3.40
N PRO A 82 -8.44 -5.96 -4.05
CA PRO A 82 -8.94 -7.18 -3.38
C PRO A 82 -7.79 -8.04 -2.83
N ALA A 83 -8.12 -9.11 -2.11
CA ALA A 83 -7.17 -10.15 -1.74
C ALA A 83 -6.44 -10.74 -2.99
N PRO A 84 -5.16 -11.13 -2.87
CA PRO A 84 -4.37 -11.32 -1.67
C PRO A 84 -3.81 -10.03 -1.06
N SER A 85 -4.04 -8.83 -1.64
CA SER A 85 -3.69 -7.61 -0.94
C SER A 85 -4.68 -7.31 0.18
N ALA A 86 -4.17 -6.99 1.35
CA ALA A 86 -4.96 -6.46 2.46
C ALA A 86 -5.12 -4.94 2.40
N GLY A 87 -4.41 -4.27 1.48
CA GLY A 87 -4.40 -2.81 1.41
C GLY A 87 -5.77 -2.20 1.23
N GLY A 88 -6.57 -2.75 0.31
CA GLY A 88 -7.93 -2.28 0.10
C GLY A 88 -8.86 -2.55 1.27
N LEU A 89 -8.73 -3.70 1.96
CA LEU A 89 -9.48 -3.97 3.19
C LEU A 89 -9.20 -2.88 4.22
N MET A 90 -7.93 -2.62 4.53
CA MET A 90 -7.52 -1.63 5.53
C MET A 90 -8.02 -0.21 5.19
N GLN A 91 -7.96 0.20 3.92
CA GLN A 91 -8.50 1.48 3.46
C GLN A 91 -10.01 1.56 3.71
N LEU A 92 -10.75 0.54 3.29
CA LEU A 92 -12.22 0.53 3.42
C LEU A 92 -12.66 0.41 4.88
N GLU A 93 -11.91 -0.27 5.74
CA GLU A 93 -12.17 -0.29 7.18
C GLU A 93 -12.01 1.10 7.80
N LEU A 94 -10.89 1.79 7.53
CA LEU A 94 -10.64 3.13 8.04
C LEU A 94 -11.67 4.15 7.53
N LEU A 95 -12.00 4.11 6.23
CA LEU A 95 -13.06 4.93 5.67
C LEU A 95 -14.43 4.60 6.28
N SER A 96 -14.70 3.32 6.57
CA SER A 96 -15.96 2.91 7.21
C SER A 96 -16.04 3.33 8.68
N LEU A 97 -14.91 3.37 9.39
CA LEU A 97 -14.85 3.87 10.76
C LEU A 97 -15.12 5.37 10.85
N PHE A 98 -14.59 6.14 9.92
CA PHE A 98 -14.56 7.60 10.03
C PHE A 98 -15.35 8.34 8.95
N GLY A 99 -15.84 7.66 7.91
CA GLY A 99 -16.54 8.29 6.78
C GLY A 99 -15.58 8.79 5.70
N ALA A 100 -16.14 9.14 4.55
CA ALA A 100 -15.41 9.60 3.36
C ALA A 100 -15.97 10.93 2.80
N ASP A 101 -16.53 11.75 3.65
CA ASP A 101 -17.12 13.04 3.30
C ASP A 101 -17.08 14.04 4.48
N GLY A 102 -17.61 15.23 4.28
CA GLY A 102 -17.61 16.29 5.29
C GLY A 102 -18.47 16.01 6.55
N SER A 103 -19.27 14.92 6.58
CA SER A 103 -19.99 14.47 7.78
C SER A 103 -19.12 13.61 8.72
N SER A 104 -17.89 13.31 8.32
CA SER A 104 -16.93 12.54 9.10
C SER A 104 -16.71 13.13 10.50
N PRO A 105 -16.66 12.31 11.57
CA PRO A 105 -16.27 12.77 12.89
C PRO A 105 -14.84 13.36 12.92
N LEU A 106 -13.96 12.98 11.99
CA LEU A 106 -12.64 13.59 11.84
C LEU A 106 -12.73 15.08 11.50
N HIS A 107 -13.75 15.51 10.75
CA HIS A 107 -13.93 16.92 10.40
C HIS A 107 -14.08 17.80 11.65
N SER A 108 -14.83 17.31 12.65
CA SER A 108 -15.09 18.05 13.90
C SER A 108 -13.86 18.20 14.81
N VAL A 109 -12.87 17.31 14.72
CA VAL A 109 -11.65 17.36 15.55
C VAL A 109 -10.52 18.17 14.90
N GLY A 110 -10.67 18.53 13.62
CA GLY A 110 -9.70 19.33 12.86
C GLY A 110 -8.52 18.52 12.31
N PHE A 111 -8.19 18.80 11.04
CA PHE A 111 -7.07 18.13 10.35
C PHE A 111 -5.75 18.35 11.08
N GLY A 112 -4.97 17.28 11.25
CA GLY A 112 -3.63 17.35 11.85
C GLY A 112 -3.60 17.59 13.37
N SER A 113 -4.76 17.68 14.05
CA SER A 113 -4.81 17.82 15.52
C SER A 113 -4.39 16.52 16.22
N SER A 114 -4.04 16.60 17.52
CA SER A 114 -3.76 15.41 18.31
C SER A 114 -4.96 14.45 18.42
N ASN A 115 -6.19 15.00 18.43
CA ASN A 115 -7.40 14.17 18.35
C ASN A 115 -7.52 13.44 17.03
N TYR A 116 -7.28 14.13 15.92
CA TYR A 116 -7.28 13.52 14.58
C TYR A 116 -6.31 12.35 14.50
N PHE A 117 -5.05 12.57 14.85
CA PHE A 117 -4.03 11.53 14.78
C PHE A 117 -4.27 10.38 15.76
N HIS A 118 -4.78 10.67 16.95
CA HIS A 118 -5.16 9.61 17.90
C HIS A 118 -6.28 8.71 17.35
N MET A 119 -7.35 9.27 16.81
CA MET A 119 -8.43 8.50 16.20
C MET A 119 -7.92 7.65 15.02
N ILE A 120 -7.05 8.22 14.17
CA ILE A 120 -6.42 7.50 13.07
C ILE A 120 -5.56 6.34 13.59
N ALA A 121 -4.75 6.55 14.63
CA ALA A 121 -3.92 5.51 15.24
C ALA A 121 -4.77 4.35 15.78
N GLU A 122 -5.85 4.65 16.49
CA GLU A 122 -6.78 3.63 16.99
C GLU A 122 -7.42 2.80 15.85
N GLY A 123 -7.83 3.47 14.76
CA GLY A 123 -8.33 2.80 13.57
C GLY A 123 -7.29 1.92 12.89
N MET A 124 -6.05 2.41 12.77
CA MET A 124 -4.93 1.66 12.16
C MET A 124 -4.64 0.36 12.90
N ARG A 125 -4.62 0.38 14.25
CA ARG A 125 -4.37 -0.83 15.06
C ARG A 125 -5.35 -1.94 14.72
N GLY A 126 -6.63 -1.60 14.59
CA GLY A 126 -7.66 -2.55 14.20
C GLY A 126 -7.48 -3.09 12.79
N ALA A 127 -7.23 -2.22 11.82
CA ALA A 127 -7.06 -2.60 10.42
C ALA A 127 -5.81 -3.49 10.20
N ILE A 128 -4.71 -3.20 10.90
CA ILE A 128 -3.50 -4.03 10.86
C ILE A 128 -3.72 -5.39 11.51
N ALA A 129 -4.49 -5.45 12.60
CA ALA A 129 -4.89 -6.72 13.22
C ALA A 129 -5.69 -7.60 12.26
N ASP A 130 -6.64 -7.00 11.55
CA ASP A 130 -7.45 -7.73 10.57
C ASP A 130 -6.64 -8.15 9.35
N ARG A 131 -5.71 -7.33 8.85
CA ARG A 131 -4.72 -7.75 7.86
C ARG A 131 -4.01 -9.03 8.29
N ALA A 132 -3.45 -9.05 9.50
CA ALA A 132 -2.67 -10.17 9.99
C ALA A 132 -3.49 -11.46 10.15
N ARG A 133 -4.76 -11.32 10.51
CA ARG A 133 -5.65 -12.45 10.81
C ARG A 133 -6.41 -12.98 9.60
N LEU A 134 -6.83 -12.10 8.68
CA LEU A 134 -7.81 -12.41 7.65
C LEU A 134 -7.20 -12.53 6.26
N ALA A 135 -6.05 -11.87 6.00
CA ALA A 135 -5.51 -11.80 4.66
C ALA A 135 -4.76 -13.06 4.25
N GLY A 136 -4.87 -13.44 2.98
CA GLY A 136 -4.26 -14.62 2.38
C GLY A 136 -4.61 -14.74 0.91
N ASP A 137 -4.19 -15.84 0.27
CA ASP A 137 -4.52 -16.13 -1.13
C ASP A 137 -5.92 -16.72 -1.27
N PRO A 138 -6.90 -15.99 -1.85
CA PRO A 138 -8.27 -16.46 -2.00
C PRO A 138 -8.41 -17.62 -2.99
N ASP A 139 -7.41 -17.89 -3.85
CA ASP A 139 -7.45 -19.03 -4.78
C ASP A 139 -7.22 -20.36 -4.03
N LEU A 140 -6.50 -20.32 -2.92
CA LEU A 140 -6.22 -21.49 -2.08
C LEU A 140 -7.04 -21.51 -0.79
N ASP A 141 -7.60 -20.37 -0.41
CA ASP A 141 -8.47 -20.23 0.76
C ASP A 141 -9.63 -19.27 0.44
N PRO A 142 -10.73 -19.77 -0.16
CA PRO A 142 -11.87 -18.94 -0.55
C PRO A 142 -12.52 -18.18 0.61
N GLN A 143 -12.30 -18.62 1.85
CA GLN A 143 -12.84 -17.95 3.04
C GLN A 143 -12.23 -16.55 3.27
N VAL A 144 -11.07 -16.26 2.67
CA VAL A 144 -10.46 -14.92 2.73
C VAL A 144 -11.41 -13.84 2.21
N ASN A 145 -12.09 -14.08 1.07
CA ASN A 145 -13.04 -13.11 0.53
C ASN A 145 -14.27 -12.92 1.43
N THR A 146 -14.76 -14.01 2.04
CA THR A 146 -15.85 -13.96 3.03
C THR A 146 -15.43 -13.15 4.26
N ALA A 147 -14.23 -13.43 4.79
CA ALA A 147 -13.69 -12.73 5.95
C ALA A 147 -13.52 -11.21 5.68
N PHE A 148 -13.09 -10.81 4.46
CA PHE A 148 -13.01 -9.40 4.07
C PHE A 148 -14.40 -8.75 4.04
N THR A 149 -15.41 -9.45 3.53
CA THR A 149 -16.79 -8.96 3.52
C THR A 149 -17.34 -8.81 4.94
N GLU A 150 -17.11 -9.78 5.81
CA GLU A 150 -17.53 -9.76 7.21
C GLU A 150 -16.83 -8.64 8.01
N ALA A 151 -15.53 -8.41 7.80
CA ALA A 151 -14.79 -7.33 8.45
C ALA A 151 -15.35 -5.94 8.08
N LEU A 152 -15.91 -5.81 6.88
CA LEU A 152 -16.54 -4.57 6.39
C LEU A 152 -18.05 -4.50 6.74
N ASP A 153 -18.61 -5.49 7.44
CA ASP A 153 -20.01 -5.45 7.85
C ASP A 153 -20.30 -4.23 8.75
N PRO A 154 -21.42 -3.51 8.52
CA PRO A 154 -21.73 -2.30 9.29
C PRO A 154 -21.81 -2.52 10.80
N ALA A 155 -22.26 -3.68 11.27
CA ALA A 155 -22.34 -3.99 12.70
C ALA A 155 -20.93 -4.19 13.29
N GLN A 156 -20.03 -4.88 12.58
CA GLN A 156 -18.62 -5.04 12.97
C GLN A 156 -17.90 -3.68 13.03
N ILE A 157 -18.05 -2.88 12.00
CA ILE A 157 -17.49 -1.51 11.95
C ILE A 157 -18.08 -0.65 13.09
N GLY A 158 -19.37 -0.74 13.36
CA GLY A 158 -20.03 -0.04 14.46
C GLY A 158 -19.49 -0.45 15.83
N ALA A 159 -19.31 -1.75 16.06
CA ALA A 159 -18.72 -2.28 17.29
C ALA A 159 -17.25 -1.82 17.48
N ARG A 160 -16.46 -1.76 16.40
CA ARG A 160 -15.08 -1.23 16.44
C ARG A 160 -15.05 0.26 16.73
N ARG A 161 -15.91 1.04 16.06
CA ARG A 161 -16.02 2.48 16.29
C ARG A 161 -16.37 2.79 17.75
N ALA A 162 -17.26 2.02 18.35
CA ALA A 162 -17.66 2.19 19.76
C ALA A 162 -16.53 1.93 20.77
N ARG A 163 -15.45 1.28 20.36
CA ARG A 163 -14.25 1.05 21.20
C ARG A 163 -13.23 2.18 21.12
N ILE A 164 -13.30 3.04 20.11
CA ILE A 164 -12.38 4.16 19.99
C ILE A 164 -12.74 5.22 21.02
N GLU A 165 -11.86 5.40 21.99
CA GLU A 165 -12.01 6.42 23.04
C GLU A 165 -11.21 7.66 22.68
N PRO A 166 -11.82 8.87 22.56
CA PRO A 166 -11.10 10.08 22.12
C PRO A 166 -9.97 10.55 23.05
N THR A 167 -9.97 10.06 24.30
CA THR A 167 -9.05 10.53 25.35
C THR A 167 -8.07 9.50 25.84
N LYS A 168 -8.15 8.25 25.37
CA LYS A 168 -7.33 7.16 25.88
C LYS A 168 -7.01 6.15 24.79
N THR A 169 -5.76 5.75 24.69
CA THR A 169 -5.31 4.71 23.78
C THR A 169 -5.59 3.31 24.30
N HIS A 170 -5.84 2.38 23.39
CA HIS A 170 -5.86 0.94 23.65
C HIS A 170 -4.49 0.37 23.29
N LEU A 171 -3.74 -0.08 24.29
CA LEU A 171 -2.42 -0.66 24.08
C LEU A 171 -2.51 -1.93 23.25
N ALA A 172 -1.82 -1.95 22.11
CA ALA A 172 -1.60 -3.11 21.28
C ALA A 172 -0.12 -3.51 21.35
N GLN A 173 0.17 -4.80 21.15
CA GLN A 173 1.55 -5.28 21.04
C GLN A 173 2.04 -5.11 19.59
N ASP A 174 3.34 -4.88 19.40
CA ASP A 174 3.92 -4.53 18.11
C ASP A 174 3.91 -5.66 17.08
N TYR A 175 3.64 -5.30 15.83
CA TYR A 175 3.89 -6.10 14.64
C TYR A 175 5.26 -5.73 14.06
N LYS A 176 6.23 -6.63 14.15
CA LYS A 176 7.55 -6.40 13.53
C LYS A 176 7.53 -6.86 12.09
N THR A 177 7.73 -5.93 11.15
CA THR A 177 8.01 -6.28 9.75
C THR A 177 8.64 -5.10 9.01
N HIS A 178 9.52 -5.46 8.07
CA HIS A 178 10.20 -4.52 7.19
C HIS A 178 9.75 -4.79 5.75
N GLU A 179 9.14 -3.82 5.11
CA GLU A 179 8.83 -3.82 3.68
C GLU A 179 9.12 -2.42 3.13
N ASP A 180 10.07 -2.32 2.18
CA ASP A 180 10.37 -1.10 1.44
C ASP A 180 10.78 -1.47 0.02
N GLY A 181 10.28 -0.81 -1.02
CA GLY A 181 10.72 -1.07 -2.39
C GLY A 181 9.61 -1.06 -3.43
N THR A 182 8.50 -0.44 -3.14
CA THR A 182 7.31 -0.33 -3.99
C THR A 182 7.31 0.99 -4.77
N THR A 183 6.69 1.02 -5.94
CA THR A 183 6.35 2.24 -6.67
C THR A 183 4.88 2.27 -7.07
N HIS A 184 4.34 3.48 -7.22
CA HIS A 184 2.96 3.70 -7.62
C HIS A 184 2.87 4.75 -8.71
N LEU A 185 1.95 4.56 -9.67
CA LEU A 185 1.61 5.54 -10.68
C LEU A 185 0.10 5.64 -10.89
N VAL A 186 -0.37 6.84 -11.19
CA VAL A 186 -1.74 7.10 -11.63
C VAL A 186 -1.70 7.76 -13.00
N VAL A 187 -2.51 7.28 -13.93
CA VAL A 187 -2.61 7.82 -15.28
C VAL A 187 -4.08 7.99 -15.64
N THR A 188 -4.41 9.08 -16.33
CA THR A 188 -5.72 9.29 -16.95
C THR A 188 -5.52 9.82 -18.36
N ASP A 189 -6.44 9.50 -19.26
CA ASP A 189 -6.48 10.01 -20.64
C ASP A 189 -7.66 10.97 -20.87
N ASP A 190 -7.75 11.51 -22.08
CA ASP A 190 -8.81 12.43 -22.48
C ASP A 190 -10.17 11.75 -22.66
N GLU A 191 -10.19 10.42 -22.77
CA GLU A 191 -11.42 9.60 -22.84
C GLU A 191 -12.00 9.33 -21.45
N GLY A 192 -11.28 9.69 -20.38
CA GLY A 192 -11.67 9.48 -18.99
C GLY A 192 -11.34 8.11 -18.43
N ASN A 193 -10.48 7.33 -19.14
CA ASN A 193 -9.92 6.13 -18.55
C ASN A 193 -8.95 6.48 -17.43
N VAL A 194 -8.96 5.68 -16.37
CA VAL A 194 -8.11 5.89 -15.19
C VAL A 194 -7.41 4.60 -14.81
N VAL A 195 -6.11 4.66 -14.65
CA VAL A 195 -5.29 3.56 -14.15
C VAL A 195 -4.62 3.99 -12.85
N SER A 196 -4.79 3.19 -11.80
CA SER A 196 -4.08 3.30 -10.52
C SER A 196 -3.28 2.02 -10.33
N LEU A 197 -1.96 2.08 -10.52
CA LEU A 197 -1.07 0.91 -10.60
C LEU A 197 0.01 0.96 -9.53
N THR A 198 0.09 -0.11 -8.74
CA THR A 198 1.21 -0.33 -7.82
C THR A 198 2.03 -1.54 -8.30
N THR A 199 3.35 -1.39 -8.37
CA THR A 199 4.28 -2.46 -8.72
C THR A 199 5.44 -2.50 -7.72
N THR A 200 5.97 -3.70 -7.46
CA THR A 200 6.98 -3.88 -6.42
C THR A 200 7.87 -5.08 -6.72
N VAL A 201 9.03 -5.10 -6.09
CA VAL A 201 9.91 -6.26 -5.91
C VAL A 201 10.03 -6.63 -4.43
N ASN A 202 9.12 -6.08 -3.60
CA ASN A 202 9.02 -6.10 -2.14
C ASN A 202 10.13 -5.26 -1.48
N GLY A 203 11.26 -5.83 -1.07
CA GLY A 203 12.33 -5.07 -0.43
C GLY A 203 13.12 -4.15 -1.38
N PRO A 204 13.94 -3.20 -0.86
CA PRO A 204 14.86 -2.43 -1.68
C PRO A 204 15.78 -3.37 -2.45
N PHE A 205 15.77 -3.30 -3.77
CA PHE A 205 16.47 -4.24 -4.66
C PHE A 205 16.05 -5.72 -4.52
N GLY A 206 14.82 -6.01 -4.05
CA GLY A 206 14.25 -7.36 -3.97
C GLY A 206 15.15 -8.35 -3.27
N ALA A 207 15.45 -9.47 -3.93
CA ALA A 207 16.36 -10.50 -3.42
C ALA A 207 17.85 -10.17 -3.56
N HIS A 208 18.22 -8.99 -4.07
CA HIS A 208 19.62 -8.59 -4.40
C HIS A 208 20.29 -9.52 -5.41
N ILE A 209 19.53 -10.20 -6.24
CA ILE A 209 20.00 -11.17 -7.25
C ILE A 209 19.60 -10.67 -8.63
N VAL A 210 20.57 -10.58 -9.52
CA VAL A 210 20.33 -10.31 -10.94
C VAL A 210 20.39 -11.63 -11.71
N ALA A 211 19.39 -11.86 -12.57
CA ALA A 211 19.27 -13.08 -13.37
C ALA A 211 20.26 -13.07 -14.55
N GLY A 212 21.49 -13.54 -14.34
CA GLY A 212 22.52 -13.61 -15.37
C GLY A 212 22.82 -12.26 -16.00
N ASP A 213 22.88 -12.24 -17.34
CA ASP A 213 23.10 -11.04 -18.16
C ASP A 213 21.79 -10.37 -18.65
N THR A 214 20.67 -10.62 -17.96
CA THR A 214 19.37 -10.04 -18.32
C THR A 214 19.14 -8.65 -17.73
N GLY A 215 19.91 -8.27 -16.72
CA GLY A 215 19.67 -7.07 -15.93
C GLY A 215 18.40 -7.10 -15.06
N ILE A 216 17.68 -8.23 -15.05
CA ILE A 216 16.47 -8.42 -14.25
C ILE A 216 16.87 -8.67 -12.80
N LEU A 217 16.36 -7.84 -11.89
CA LEU A 217 16.47 -8.00 -10.45
C LEU A 217 15.31 -8.86 -9.95
N LEU A 218 15.62 -9.95 -9.23
CA LEU A 218 14.60 -10.84 -8.68
C LEU A 218 13.95 -10.21 -7.43
N ASN A 219 12.63 -10.38 -7.30
CA ASN A 219 11.90 -9.95 -6.10
C ASN A 219 12.18 -10.87 -4.91
N ASN A 220 11.79 -10.43 -3.70
CA ASN A 220 11.79 -11.23 -2.48
C ASN A 220 10.39 -11.33 -1.85
N GLU A 221 9.35 -11.38 -2.67
CA GLU A 221 7.94 -11.40 -2.24
C GLU A 221 7.58 -12.60 -1.33
N LEU A 222 8.30 -13.70 -1.41
CA LEU A 222 8.08 -14.84 -0.50
C LEU A 222 8.28 -14.47 0.98
N TYR A 223 8.99 -13.37 1.25
CA TYR A 223 9.17 -12.83 2.61
C TYR A 223 7.85 -12.31 3.22
N ASP A 224 6.84 -12.05 2.40
CA ASP A 224 5.53 -11.55 2.84
C ASP A 224 4.60 -12.65 3.38
N PHE A 225 4.99 -13.93 3.27
CA PHE A 225 4.30 -14.99 3.98
C PHE A 225 4.49 -14.90 5.49
N SER A 226 3.46 -15.27 6.25
CA SER A 226 3.53 -15.37 7.71
C SER A 226 4.41 -16.54 8.14
N LEU A 227 5.31 -16.31 9.10
CA LEU A 227 6.17 -17.33 9.66
C LEU A 227 5.45 -18.12 10.77
N PRO A 228 5.80 -19.42 11.01
CA PRO A 228 5.11 -20.29 11.96
C PRO A 228 5.09 -19.81 13.42
N ALA A 229 5.96 -18.90 13.80
CA ALA A 229 6.08 -18.38 15.17
C ALA A 229 5.83 -16.86 15.25
N GLU A 230 5.17 -16.28 14.25
CA GLU A 230 4.87 -14.85 14.27
C GLU A 230 3.84 -14.54 15.37
N VAL A 231 4.32 -13.90 16.43
CA VAL A 231 3.48 -13.41 17.53
C VAL A 231 3.07 -11.99 17.19
N THR A 232 1.78 -11.79 17.03
CA THR A 232 1.20 -10.45 16.92
C THR A 232 0.63 -10.03 18.25
N GLY A 233 0.38 -8.74 18.45
CA GLY A 233 -0.30 -8.23 19.64
C GLY A 233 -1.70 -8.81 19.89
N PHE A 234 -2.22 -9.58 18.94
CA PHE A 234 -3.53 -10.24 19.00
C PHE A 234 -3.42 -11.78 19.08
N GLY A 235 -2.25 -12.31 19.35
CA GLY A 235 -1.98 -13.75 19.47
C GLY A 235 -1.02 -14.29 18.41
N VAL A 236 -0.84 -15.61 18.36
CA VAL A 236 0.00 -16.30 17.39
C VAL A 236 -0.74 -16.41 16.06
N VAL A 237 -0.23 -15.79 14.99
CA VAL A 237 -0.84 -15.82 13.64
C VAL A 237 -0.17 -16.84 12.72
N GLY A 238 0.78 -17.60 13.20
CA GLY A 238 1.67 -18.46 12.43
C GLY A 238 1.05 -19.55 11.55
N LEU A 239 -0.27 -19.75 11.56
CA LEU A 239 -0.98 -20.71 10.73
C LEU A 239 -2.23 -20.11 10.06
N GLY A 240 -2.28 -18.78 9.92
CA GLY A 240 -3.37 -18.07 9.26
C GLY A 240 -3.44 -18.33 7.74
N PRO A 241 -4.35 -17.65 7.05
CA PRO A 241 -4.53 -17.78 5.60
C PRO A 241 -3.26 -17.48 4.80
N ASN A 242 -2.36 -16.64 5.31
CA ASN A 242 -1.09 -16.24 4.67
C ASN A 242 0.09 -17.19 4.94
N ARG A 243 -0.17 -18.44 5.28
CA ARG A 243 0.91 -19.43 5.45
C ARG A 243 1.56 -19.82 4.11
N PRO A 244 2.87 -20.11 4.06
CA PRO A 244 3.51 -20.62 2.85
C PRO A 244 2.89 -21.94 2.41
N ARG A 245 2.53 -22.05 1.13
CA ARG A 245 1.99 -23.25 0.48
C ARG A 245 2.40 -23.26 -0.98
N ALA A 246 2.55 -24.45 -1.57
CA ALA A 246 2.80 -24.56 -2.99
C ALA A 246 1.68 -23.84 -3.80
N GLY A 247 2.07 -23.04 -4.77
CA GLY A 247 1.16 -22.26 -5.61
C GLY A 247 0.51 -21.04 -4.95
N ALA A 248 0.75 -20.79 -3.65
CA ALA A 248 0.20 -19.63 -2.96
C ALA A 248 0.87 -18.32 -3.36
N ARG A 249 0.09 -17.24 -3.41
CA ARG A 249 0.57 -15.87 -3.47
C ARG A 249 0.60 -15.27 -2.06
N PRO A 250 1.69 -14.62 -1.64
CA PRO A 250 1.76 -13.97 -0.34
C PRO A 250 0.81 -12.76 -0.27
N VAL A 251 0.51 -12.36 0.95
CA VAL A 251 -0.26 -11.14 1.22
C VAL A 251 0.56 -9.92 0.81
N SER A 252 -0.08 -9.00 0.10
CA SER A 252 0.46 -7.67 -0.18
C SER A 252 -0.20 -6.61 0.69
N SER A 253 0.41 -5.40 0.73
CA SER A 253 -0.16 -4.20 1.32
C SER A 253 -0.41 -3.11 0.27
N MET A 254 -0.19 -3.38 -1.01
CA MET A 254 -0.49 -2.45 -2.10
C MET A 254 -1.96 -2.06 -2.09
N ALA A 255 -2.24 -0.77 -2.22
CA ALA A 255 -3.55 -0.19 -2.03
C ALA A 255 -3.89 0.87 -3.10
N PRO A 256 -3.82 0.51 -4.41
CA PRO A 256 -4.34 1.39 -5.44
C PRO A 256 -5.84 1.60 -5.24
N VAL A 257 -6.31 2.84 -5.38
CA VAL A 257 -7.71 3.18 -5.14
C VAL A 257 -8.19 4.21 -6.15
N ILE A 258 -9.45 4.09 -6.55
CA ILE A 258 -10.18 5.09 -7.34
C ILE A 258 -11.49 5.40 -6.62
N VAL A 259 -11.81 6.68 -6.50
CA VAL A 259 -13.04 7.18 -5.90
C VAL A 259 -13.89 7.83 -6.99
N PHE A 260 -15.13 7.40 -7.04
CA PHE A 260 -16.15 7.97 -7.93
C PHE A 260 -17.16 8.77 -7.12
N GLU A 261 -17.72 9.84 -7.71
CA GLU A 261 -18.89 10.55 -7.22
C GLU A 261 -19.86 10.70 -8.39
N ASP A 262 -21.10 10.27 -8.19
CA ASP A 262 -22.12 10.24 -9.24
C ASP A 262 -21.67 9.54 -10.55
N GLY A 263 -20.91 8.47 -10.41
CA GLY A 263 -20.41 7.66 -11.51
C GLY A 263 -19.17 8.21 -12.23
N ALA A 264 -18.65 9.38 -11.85
CA ALA A 264 -17.46 9.97 -12.44
C ALA A 264 -16.26 9.91 -11.47
N PRO A 265 -15.02 9.68 -11.94
CA PRO A 265 -13.86 9.69 -11.08
C PRO A 265 -13.62 11.08 -10.49
N ILE A 266 -13.33 11.14 -9.18
CA ILE A 266 -12.98 12.37 -8.46
C ILE A 266 -11.61 12.32 -7.84
N LEU A 267 -11.08 11.11 -7.62
CA LEU A 267 -9.77 10.89 -7.01
C LEU A 267 -9.24 9.51 -7.39
N ALA A 268 -8.00 9.44 -7.79
CA ALA A 268 -7.27 8.19 -7.92
C ALA A 268 -5.91 8.35 -7.25
N LEU A 269 -5.52 7.38 -6.42
CA LEU A 269 -4.24 7.42 -5.72
C LEU A 269 -3.76 6.03 -5.31
N GLY A 270 -2.54 6.00 -4.89
CA GLY A 270 -1.91 4.89 -4.22
C GLY A 270 -0.51 5.28 -3.79
N GLY A 271 0.26 4.33 -3.32
CA GLY A 271 1.54 4.68 -2.74
C GLY A 271 2.54 3.55 -2.71
N SER A 272 3.71 3.87 -2.19
CA SER A 272 4.81 2.96 -1.91
C SER A 272 5.23 3.09 -0.45
N GLY A 273 5.71 2.00 0.17
CA GLY A 273 6.16 2.00 1.57
C GLY A 273 5.73 0.78 2.37
N GLY A 274 5.63 -0.38 1.73
CA GLY A 274 5.31 -1.64 2.37
C GLY A 274 3.97 -1.61 3.12
N ARG A 275 3.93 -2.10 4.33
CA ARG A 275 2.70 -2.16 5.15
C ARG A 275 2.09 -0.79 5.46
N ARG A 276 2.87 0.27 5.39
CA ARG A 276 2.42 1.65 5.62
C ARG A 276 1.54 2.17 4.48
N ILE A 277 1.63 1.59 3.27
CA ILE A 277 0.91 2.05 2.07
C ILE A 277 -0.58 2.28 2.36
N ALA A 278 -1.27 1.27 2.89
CA ALA A 278 -2.72 1.36 3.08
C ALA A 278 -3.13 2.45 4.07
N THR A 279 -2.41 2.59 5.18
CA THR A 279 -2.71 3.57 6.22
C THR A 279 -2.36 4.99 5.80
N GLU A 280 -1.29 5.17 5.04
CA GLU A 280 -0.87 6.50 4.60
C GLU A 280 -1.63 7.00 3.39
N THR A 281 -1.97 6.10 2.45
CA THR A 281 -2.90 6.45 1.37
C THR A 281 -4.29 6.80 1.92
N THR A 282 -4.73 6.16 3.00
CA THR A 282 -6.00 6.51 3.66
C THR A 282 -5.96 7.89 4.30
N GLN A 283 -4.83 8.31 4.88
CA GLN A 283 -4.69 9.68 5.40
C GLN A 283 -4.78 10.72 4.26
N ALA A 284 -4.21 10.42 3.08
CA ALA A 284 -4.39 11.26 1.90
C ALA A 284 -5.86 11.27 1.40
N LEU A 285 -6.57 10.12 1.47
CA LEU A 285 -8.01 10.05 1.21
C LEU A 285 -8.79 10.96 2.17
N PHE A 286 -8.52 10.90 3.47
CA PHE A 286 -9.17 11.80 4.44
C PHE A 286 -8.85 13.27 4.15
N ALA A 287 -7.59 13.61 3.89
CA ALA A 287 -7.19 14.97 3.55
C ALA A 287 -8.02 15.53 2.38
N ARG A 288 -8.24 14.72 1.34
CA ARG A 288 -9.03 15.13 0.17
C ARG A 288 -10.53 15.07 0.42
N LEU A 289 -11.04 13.92 0.87
CA LEU A 289 -12.48 13.63 0.87
C LEU A 289 -13.22 14.28 2.06
N VAL A 290 -12.55 14.39 3.21
CA VAL A 290 -13.12 14.95 4.43
C VAL A 290 -12.79 16.44 4.57
N PHE A 291 -11.55 16.83 4.31
CA PHE A 291 -11.07 18.19 4.56
C PHE A 291 -10.95 19.05 3.28
N GLY A 292 -11.10 18.45 2.09
CA GLY A 292 -11.11 19.18 0.83
C GLY A 292 -9.77 19.79 0.42
N LEU A 293 -8.64 19.27 0.93
CA LEU A 293 -7.31 19.73 0.57
C LEU A 293 -7.05 19.52 -0.94
N ASP A 294 -6.26 20.40 -1.55
CA ASP A 294 -5.80 20.20 -2.93
C ASP A 294 -4.81 19.02 -3.04
N ALA A 295 -4.49 18.62 -4.27
CA ALA A 295 -3.66 17.44 -4.53
C ALA A 295 -2.28 17.56 -3.88
N SER A 296 -1.64 18.71 -3.97
CA SER A 296 -0.31 18.97 -3.41
C SER A 296 -0.31 18.91 -1.89
N ALA A 297 -1.30 19.55 -1.27
CA ALA A 297 -1.47 19.53 0.18
C ALA A 297 -1.77 18.11 0.71
N CYS A 298 -2.56 17.30 -0.03
CA CYS A 298 -2.84 15.92 0.34
C CYS A 298 -1.59 15.05 0.42
N VAL A 299 -0.68 15.15 -0.56
CA VAL A 299 0.53 14.32 -0.60
C VAL A 299 1.62 14.83 0.33
N SER A 300 1.66 16.16 0.59
CA SER A 300 2.67 16.78 1.45
C SER A 300 2.28 16.79 2.93
N ALA A 301 1.00 16.56 3.26
CA ALA A 301 0.53 16.59 4.64
C ALA A 301 1.33 15.64 5.54
N PRO A 302 1.66 16.05 6.78
CA PRO A 302 2.27 15.18 7.77
C PRO A 302 1.38 13.99 8.08
N ARG A 303 2.00 12.82 8.24
CA ARG A 303 1.32 11.54 8.46
C ARG A 303 1.87 10.84 9.69
N ILE A 304 1.11 9.88 10.16
CA ILE A 304 1.52 8.97 11.22
C ILE A 304 1.42 7.52 10.74
N TYR A 305 2.15 6.65 11.43
CA TYR A 305 2.00 5.22 11.31
C TYR A 305 2.02 4.55 12.67
N THR A 306 1.19 3.54 12.87
CA THR A 306 1.31 2.63 14.00
C THR A 306 0.94 1.21 13.55
N SER A 307 1.68 0.24 14.06
CA SER A 307 1.34 -1.19 13.95
C SER A 307 1.09 -1.83 15.31
N GLY A 308 1.13 -1.05 16.38
CA GLY A 308 1.05 -1.59 17.72
C GLY A 308 1.10 -0.49 18.81
N ALA A 309 2.03 -0.61 19.72
CA ALA A 309 2.16 0.31 20.86
C ALA A 309 2.73 1.67 20.46
N ASP A 310 3.73 1.69 19.58
CA ASP A 310 4.39 2.93 19.16
C ASP A 310 3.62 3.62 18.03
N VAL A 311 3.51 4.94 18.10
CA VAL A 311 3.01 5.81 17.03
C VAL A 311 4.19 6.56 16.44
N PHE A 312 4.52 6.26 15.20
CA PHE A 312 5.59 6.90 14.44
C PHE A 312 5.05 8.16 13.76
N LEU A 313 5.74 9.27 13.92
CA LEU A 313 5.31 10.58 13.43
C LEU A 313 6.27 11.12 12.38
N ASP A 314 5.72 11.75 11.33
CA ASP A 314 6.49 12.63 10.47
C ASP A 314 7.14 13.75 11.29
N PRO A 315 8.38 14.17 10.95
CA PRO A 315 9.10 15.22 11.68
C PRO A 315 8.38 16.56 11.73
N GLU A 316 7.53 16.84 10.74
CA GLU A 316 6.77 18.10 10.60
C GLU A 316 5.57 18.21 11.56
N ILE A 317 5.23 17.12 12.27
CA ILE A 317 4.16 17.15 13.29
C ILE A 317 4.64 17.97 14.49
N SER A 318 3.87 19.00 14.84
CA SER A 318 4.22 19.98 15.88
C SER A 318 4.29 19.38 17.29
N GLU A 319 5.03 20.04 18.18
CA GLU A 319 5.25 19.57 19.55
C GLU A 319 3.95 19.53 20.38
N ASP A 320 3.03 20.46 20.17
CA ASP A 320 1.75 20.47 20.88
C ASP A 320 0.89 19.25 20.51
N VAL A 321 0.96 18.78 19.26
CA VAL A 321 0.31 17.55 18.81
C VAL A 321 0.96 16.32 19.46
N ARG A 322 2.29 16.28 19.55
CA ARG A 322 3.05 15.20 20.21
C ARG A 322 2.68 15.09 21.69
N VAL A 323 2.69 16.22 22.40
CA VAL A 323 2.25 16.30 23.80
C VAL A 323 0.79 15.85 23.95
N GLY A 324 -0.07 16.28 23.04
CA GLY A 324 -1.47 15.88 23.04
C GLY A 324 -1.69 14.37 22.79
N LEU A 325 -0.88 13.73 21.98
CA LEU A 325 -0.90 12.27 21.79
C LEU A 325 -0.40 11.54 23.03
N ALA A 326 0.72 11.96 23.59
CA ALA A 326 1.28 11.38 24.81
C ALA A 326 0.31 11.48 26.00
N ALA A 327 -0.42 12.60 26.12
CA ALA A 327 -1.44 12.79 27.16
C ALA A 327 -2.62 11.78 27.06
N ARG A 328 -2.84 11.17 25.89
CA ARG A 328 -3.81 10.09 25.67
C ARG A 328 -3.24 8.70 25.90
N GLY A 329 -1.97 8.61 26.28
CA GLY A 329 -1.26 7.35 26.50
C GLY A 329 -0.60 6.78 25.24
N GLU A 330 -0.52 7.54 24.12
CA GLU A 330 0.23 7.11 22.95
C GLU A 330 1.74 7.14 23.22
N THR A 331 2.44 6.10 22.83
CA THR A 331 3.90 6.08 22.84
C THR A 331 4.42 6.66 21.54
N VAL A 332 4.78 7.93 21.57
CA VAL A 332 5.21 8.68 20.39
C VAL A 332 6.67 8.41 20.06
N ARG A 333 6.96 8.18 18.77
CA ARG A 333 8.31 8.00 18.21
C ARG A 333 8.50 8.91 17.00
N ASP A 334 9.66 9.55 16.94
CA ASP A 334 10.09 10.26 15.74
C ASP A 334 10.56 9.26 14.68
N GLU A 335 10.05 9.40 13.48
CA GLU A 335 10.52 8.65 12.32
C GLU A 335 10.98 9.67 11.26
N PRO A 336 12.31 9.86 11.11
CA PRO A 336 12.84 10.85 10.17
C PRO A 336 12.35 10.68 8.74
N PHE A 337 11.95 9.46 8.40
CA PHE A 337 11.40 9.12 7.11
C PHE A 337 10.45 7.92 7.25
N LEU A 338 9.15 8.14 7.14
CA LEU A 338 8.16 7.06 7.20
C LEU A 338 8.26 6.06 6.05
N GLY A 339 9.15 6.28 5.07
CA GLY A 339 9.43 5.34 3.99
C GLY A 339 8.36 5.26 2.92
N THR A 340 7.35 6.14 2.97
CA THR A 340 6.20 6.11 2.07
C THR A 340 6.20 7.29 1.11
N ALA A 341 5.49 7.10 -0.01
CA ALA A 341 5.12 8.19 -0.91
C ALA A 341 3.77 7.90 -1.55
N VAL A 342 2.96 8.92 -1.69
CA VAL A 342 1.63 8.87 -2.31
C VAL A 342 1.67 9.62 -3.64
N GLN A 343 1.08 9.01 -4.67
CA GLN A 343 0.86 9.62 -5.97
C GLN A 343 -0.64 9.75 -6.17
N LEU A 344 -1.11 10.91 -6.62
CA LEU A 344 -2.54 11.10 -6.84
C LEU A 344 -2.88 11.99 -8.03
N ILE A 345 -4.06 11.74 -8.59
CA ILE A 345 -4.79 12.64 -9.49
C ILE A 345 -6.17 12.91 -8.87
N ALA A 346 -6.56 14.18 -8.82
CA ALA A 346 -7.88 14.61 -8.38
C ALA A 346 -8.58 15.39 -9.51
N TRP A 347 -9.90 15.24 -9.58
CA TRP A 347 -10.78 15.93 -10.54
C TRP A 347 -11.66 16.90 -9.79
N ASP A 348 -11.44 18.19 -9.95
CA ASP A 348 -12.35 19.24 -9.47
C ASP A 348 -13.37 19.57 -10.55
N ARG A 349 -14.64 19.45 -10.21
CA ARG A 349 -15.76 19.74 -11.13
C ARG A 349 -16.50 20.99 -10.65
N ASN A 350 -16.34 22.09 -11.38
CA ASN A 350 -16.99 23.35 -11.06
C ASN A 350 -17.69 23.92 -12.30
N ASN A 351 -19.00 24.14 -12.21
CA ASN A 351 -19.80 24.79 -13.27
C ASN A 351 -19.62 24.15 -14.66
N GLY A 352 -19.53 22.82 -14.72
CA GLY A 352 -19.34 22.06 -15.96
C GLY A 352 -17.90 21.99 -16.46
N ALA A 353 -16.96 22.70 -15.85
CA ALA A 353 -15.54 22.56 -16.13
C ALA A 353 -14.90 21.48 -15.23
N VAL A 354 -13.98 20.72 -15.80
CA VAL A 354 -13.15 19.72 -15.07
C VAL A 354 -11.73 20.25 -15.02
N ARG A 355 -11.20 20.40 -13.82
CA ARG A 355 -9.80 20.71 -13.57
C ARG A 355 -9.09 19.48 -12.98
N LEU A 356 -8.05 19.02 -13.65
CA LEU A 356 -7.17 17.97 -13.12
C LEU A 356 -6.11 18.60 -12.21
N GLN A 357 -5.87 17.94 -11.09
CA GLN A 357 -4.74 18.20 -10.22
C GLN A 357 -3.95 16.90 -10.06
N ALA A 358 -2.68 16.90 -10.45
CA ALA A 358 -1.79 15.77 -10.25
C ALA A 358 -0.70 16.17 -9.26
N ALA A 359 -0.39 15.30 -8.32
CA ALA A 359 0.67 15.54 -7.34
C ALA A 359 1.46 14.28 -7.01
N SER A 360 2.75 14.48 -6.84
CA SER A 360 3.69 13.47 -6.36
C SER A 360 4.21 13.87 -4.98
N ASP A 361 4.30 12.89 -4.10
CA ASP A 361 4.80 13.05 -2.73
C ASP A 361 6.26 13.52 -2.73
N PRO A 362 6.59 14.62 -2.06
CA PRO A 362 7.96 15.13 -2.02
C PRO A 362 8.95 14.24 -1.26
N ARG A 363 8.45 13.28 -0.46
CA ARG A 363 9.30 12.34 0.32
C ARG A 363 10.07 11.36 -0.54
N LYS A 364 9.61 11.07 -1.75
CA LYS A 364 10.32 10.30 -2.78
C LYS A 364 10.35 11.08 -4.08
N GLN A 365 11.36 10.86 -4.91
CA GLN A 365 11.62 11.62 -6.14
C GLN A 365 10.67 11.23 -7.28
N GLY A 366 9.37 11.44 -7.09
CA GLY A 366 8.36 11.33 -8.13
C GLY A 366 8.05 12.69 -8.74
N PHE A 367 7.29 12.71 -9.83
CA PHE A 367 6.80 13.95 -10.44
C PHE A 367 5.41 13.75 -11.06
N ALA A 368 4.69 14.84 -11.22
CA ALA A 368 3.44 14.90 -11.97
C ALA A 368 3.68 15.61 -13.31
N ALA A 369 3.10 15.08 -14.39
CA ALA A 369 3.19 15.64 -15.72
C ALA A 369 1.83 15.59 -16.41
N ALA A 370 1.58 16.56 -17.30
CA ALA A 370 0.51 16.55 -18.28
C ALA A 370 1.11 16.68 -19.69
N GLN A 371 0.50 16.02 -20.68
CA GLN A 371 0.85 16.16 -22.08
C GLN A 371 -0.25 16.91 -22.83
#